data_50cb72db86fee1429a8c1821919a25a3
#
_entry.id   50cb72db86fee1429a8c1821919a25a3
#
_cell.length_a   1.000
_cell.length_b   1.000
_cell.length_c   1.000
_cell.angle_alpha   90.00
_cell.angle_beta   90.00
_cell.angle_gamma   90.00
#
_symmetry.space_group_name_H-M   'P 1'
#
loop_
_entity.id
_entity.type
_entity.pdbx_description
1 polymer ?
#
loop_
_entity_poly.entity_id
_entity_poly.type
_entity_poly.pdbx_seq_one_letter_code
_entity_poly.pdbx_strand_id
1 'polypeptide(L)'
;VPKKYEGLDGTEIAISESQERMAVVVRAKDAEKFIDEADKENLEAVVVAEVTESPRLVMNWRGDVICDISREFLNTNGAEKNADVEIAVDNFSSDMFEFETKGNDYKEKILNLMSDLNVCSQKGLVERFDSTIGGNSVFMPYGGKYQLTPQQNMVAKIPVLGNETNTATVMSYGYNPKISKANPFMGAVYAVVDSVTKAVCAGA
;
A
#
# COMPACT_ATOMS: atom_id res chain seq x y z
N VAL A 1 23.60 -1.79 16.42
CA VAL A 1 22.35 -1.09 16.06
C VAL A 1 22.19 0.08 17.03
N PRO A 2 22.05 1.34 16.53
CA PRO A 2 21.77 2.50 17.37
C PRO A 2 20.44 2.35 18.11
N LYS A 3 20.40 2.86 19.33
CA LYS A 3 19.20 2.84 20.18
C LYS A 3 18.86 4.25 20.65
N LYS A 4 17.57 4.59 20.71
CA LYS A 4 17.10 5.87 21.27
C LYS A 4 17.05 5.87 22.80
N TYR A 5 16.92 4.69 23.41
CA TYR A 5 16.86 4.49 24.86
C TYR A 5 17.39 3.11 25.25
N GLU A 6 17.80 2.98 26.50
CA GLU A 6 18.25 1.70 27.06
C GLU A 6 17.05 0.89 27.59
N GLY A 7 17.27 -0.42 27.78
CA GLY A 7 16.30 -1.33 28.37
C GLY A 7 15.79 -2.43 27.45
N LEU A 8 16.04 -2.34 26.13
CA LEU A 8 15.71 -3.41 25.19
C LEU A 8 16.84 -4.43 25.14
N ASP A 9 16.49 -5.72 25.11
CA ASP A 9 17.41 -6.79 24.79
C ASP A 9 17.62 -6.96 23.27
N GLY A 10 18.50 -7.89 22.88
CA GLY A 10 18.83 -8.10 21.47
C GLY A 10 17.65 -8.61 20.65
N THR A 11 16.79 -9.44 21.23
CA THR A 11 15.60 -9.98 20.56
C THR A 11 14.56 -8.89 20.36
N GLU A 12 14.33 -8.09 21.39
CA GLU A 12 13.41 -6.95 21.34
C GLU A 12 13.87 -5.91 20.30
N ILE A 13 15.17 -5.63 20.21
CA ILE A 13 15.73 -4.73 19.19
C ILE A 13 15.54 -5.31 17.79
N ALA A 14 15.71 -6.62 17.60
CA ALA A 14 15.58 -7.25 16.30
C ALA A 14 14.16 -7.22 15.73
N ILE A 15 13.14 -7.24 16.59
CA ILE A 15 11.72 -7.19 16.20
C ILE A 15 11.09 -5.81 16.41
N SER A 16 11.83 -4.86 16.98
CA SER A 16 11.35 -3.50 17.22
C SER A 16 11.13 -2.75 15.92
N GLU A 17 9.97 -2.15 15.77
CA GLU A 17 9.69 -1.22 14.70
C GLU A 17 10.26 0.17 15.05
N SER A 18 11.02 0.74 14.13
CA SER A 18 11.39 2.16 14.16
C SER A 18 11.10 2.75 12.81
N GLN A 19 10.31 3.80 12.81
CA GLN A 19 9.91 4.47 11.58
C GLN A 19 11.08 5.22 10.93
N GLU A 20 11.00 5.41 9.61
CA GLU A 20 11.94 6.20 8.81
C GLU A 20 13.38 5.68 8.82
N ARG A 21 13.56 4.38 9.02
CA ARG A 21 14.87 3.73 8.87
C ARG A 21 14.98 3.03 7.53
N MET A 22 16.17 3.07 6.98
CA MET A 22 16.51 2.39 5.74
C MET A 22 17.74 1.50 5.96
N ALA A 23 17.67 0.26 5.51
CA ALA A 23 18.83 -0.62 5.43
C ALA A 23 19.31 -0.67 3.97
N VAL A 24 20.59 -0.38 3.76
CA VAL A 24 21.22 -0.43 2.44
C VAL A 24 22.39 -1.38 2.43
N VAL A 25 22.63 -2.03 1.30
CA VAL A 25 23.78 -2.90 1.11
C VAL A 25 24.74 -2.21 0.18
N VAL A 26 25.96 -1.99 0.65
CA VAL A 26 27.04 -1.37 -0.11
C VAL A 26 28.27 -2.26 -0.08
N ARG A 27 29.20 -2.07 -1.03
CA ARG A 27 30.49 -2.79 -0.95
C ARG A 27 31.28 -2.28 0.23
N ALA A 28 32.01 -3.15 0.91
CA ALA A 28 32.80 -2.81 2.11
C ALA A 28 33.68 -1.55 1.90
N LYS A 29 34.34 -1.44 0.74
CA LYS A 29 35.18 -0.26 0.41
C LYS A 29 34.43 1.06 0.27
N ASP A 30 33.11 1.02 0.07
CA ASP A 30 32.26 2.19 -0.15
C ASP A 30 31.52 2.60 1.14
N ALA A 31 31.63 1.80 2.22
CA ALA A 31 30.87 2.01 3.46
C ALA A 31 31.21 3.34 4.15
N GLU A 32 32.51 3.65 4.30
CA GLU A 32 32.94 4.91 4.91
C GLU A 32 32.42 6.11 4.12
N LYS A 33 32.58 6.08 2.80
CA LYS A 33 32.06 7.14 1.93
C LYS A 33 30.54 7.31 2.07
N PHE A 34 29.79 6.21 2.19
CA PHE A 34 28.35 6.28 2.37
C PHE A 34 27.97 6.93 3.70
N ILE A 35 28.70 6.60 4.77
CA ILE A 35 28.50 7.21 6.10
C ILE A 35 28.81 8.71 6.05
N ASP A 36 29.91 9.12 5.40
CA ASP A 36 30.29 10.53 5.25
C ASP A 36 29.24 11.32 4.47
N GLU A 37 28.65 10.74 3.42
CA GLU A 37 27.58 11.41 2.66
C GLU A 37 26.28 11.52 3.48
N ALA A 38 25.94 10.50 4.28
CA ALA A 38 24.82 10.57 5.18
C ALA A 38 24.99 11.66 6.26
N ASP A 39 26.19 11.79 6.82
CA ASP A 39 26.51 12.82 7.83
C ASP A 39 26.34 14.24 7.27
N LYS A 40 26.69 14.46 6.00
CA LYS A 40 26.46 15.76 5.31
C LYS A 40 24.99 16.14 5.24
N GLU A 41 24.11 15.14 5.17
CA GLU A 41 22.65 15.31 5.17
C GLU A 41 22.06 15.30 6.59
N ASN A 42 22.91 15.31 7.62
CA ASN A 42 22.52 15.22 9.03
C ASN A 42 21.75 13.93 9.36
N LEU A 43 22.14 12.81 8.73
CA LEU A 43 21.57 11.50 8.93
C LEU A 43 22.58 10.59 9.63
N GLU A 44 22.15 9.89 10.68
CA GLU A 44 22.97 8.88 11.33
C GLU A 44 23.00 7.60 10.48
N ALA A 45 24.20 7.17 10.08
CA ALA A 45 24.41 5.93 9.37
C ALA A 45 25.51 5.09 10.04
N VAL A 46 25.25 3.82 10.26
CA VAL A 46 26.19 2.89 10.89
C VAL A 46 26.18 1.52 10.21
N VAL A 47 27.32 0.82 10.23
CA VAL A 47 27.38 -0.57 9.79
C VAL A 47 26.75 -1.45 10.88
N VAL A 48 25.69 -2.19 10.53
CA VAL A 48 24.96 -3.05 11.47
C VAL A 48 25.10 -4.54 11.16
N ALA A 49 25.53 -4.88 9.95
CA ALA A 49 25.69 -6.26 9.51
C ALA A 49 26.69 -6.38 8.35
N GLU A 50 27.17 -7.58 8.14
CA GLU A 50 27.98 -7.97 6.99
C GLU A 50 27.30 -9.11 6.24
N VAL A 51 27.32 -9.06 4.90
CA VAL A 51 26.84 -10.14 4.05
C VAL A 51 27.92 -11.22 3.99
N THR A 52 27.56 -12.44 4.37
CA THR A 52 28.47 -13.60 4.40
C THR A 52 28.11 -14.62 3.30
N GLU A 53 29.04 -15.50 2.98
CA GLU A 53 28.81 -16.63 2.05
C GLU A 53 27.86 -17.67 2.66
N SER A 54 27.80 -17.76 3.98
CA SER A 54 26.89 -18.69 4.68
C SER A 54 25.43 -18.25 4.48
N PRO A 55 24.54 -19.12 3.99
CA PRO A 55 23.15 -18.77 3.76
C PRO A 55 22.35 -18.81 5.08
N ARG A 56 22.74 -18.00 6.03
CA ARG A 56 22.13 -17.91 7.36
C ARG A 56 22.00 -16.46 7.82
N LEU A 57 20.94 -16.16 8.56
CA LEU A 57 20.82 -14.95 9.35
C LEU A 57 21.32 -15.26 10.77
N VAL A 58 22.42 -14.66 11.15
CA VAL A 58 22.98 -14.80 12.50
C VAL A 58 22.96 -13.45 13.19
N MET A 59 22.39 -13.38 14.38
CA MET A 59 22.39 -12.18 15.22
C MET A 59 23.12 -12.46 16.52
N ASN A 60 24.01 -11.55 16.87
CA ASN A 60 24.80 -11.61 18.11
C ASN A 60 24.41 -10.46 19.04
N TRP A 61 24.29 -10.75 20.33
CA TRP A 61 24.04 -9.78 21.38
C TRP A 61 24.94 -10.04 22.57
N ARG A 62 25.78 -9.06 22.91
CA ARG A 62 26.70 -9.13 24.05
C ARG A 62 27.60 -10.37 24.09
N GLY A 63 27.94 -10.92 22.93
CA GLY A 63 28.80 -12.12 22.80
C GLY A 63 28.06 -13.43 22.60
N ASP A 64 26.75 -13.46 22.80
CA ASP A 64 25.91 -14.64 22.59
C ASP A 64 25.15 -14.57 21.26
N VAL A 65 24.95 -15.73 20.64
CA VAL A 65 24.09 -15.86 19.46
C VAL A 65 22.63 -15.91 19.93
N ILE A 66 21.84 -14.90 19.54
CA ILE A 66 20.41 -14.82 19.88
C ILE A 66 19.50 -15.29 18.74
N CYS A 67 20.01 -15.37 17.52
CA CYS A 67 19.29 -15.87 16.36
C CYS A 67 20.28 -16.54 15.41
N ASP A 68 19.93 -17.72 14.92
CA ASP A 68 20.66 -18.43 13.87
C ASP A 68 19.69 -19.22 13.01
N ILE A 69 19.23 -18.61 11.92
CA ILE A 69 18.16 -19.09 11.06
C ILE A 69 18.68 -19.28 9.64
N SER A 70 18.37 -20.43 9.01
CA SER A 70 18.74 -20.67 7.62
C SER A 70 17.94 -19.77 6.67
N ARG A 71 18.57 -19.38 5.56
CA ARG A 71 17.90 -18.62 4.51
C ARG A 71 16.75 -19.41 3.86
N GLU A 72 16.90 -20.73 3.79
CA GLU A 72 15.84 -21.62 3.31
C GLU A 72 14.57 -21.47 4.15
N PHE A 73 14.69 -21.50 5.46
CA PHE A 73 13.58 -21.28 6.38
C PHE A 73 12.96 -19.87 6.20
N LEU A 74 13.78 -18.84 6.09
CA LEU A 74 13.30 -17.47 5.86
C LEU A 74 12.53 -17.34 4.55
N ASN A 75 12.97 -18.03 3.48
CA ASN A 75 12.30 -17.99 2.18
C ASN A 75 10.94 -18.68 2.18
N THR A 76 10.69 -19.62 3.09
CA THR A 76 9.39 -20.29 3.23
C THR A 76 8.36 -19.50 4.05
N ASN A 77 8.73 -18.35 4.62
CA ASN A 77 7.92 -17.62 5.60
C ASN A 77 7.46 -18.47 6.80
N GLY A 78 8.26 -19.49 7.16
CA GLY A 78 7.97 -20.44 8.23
C GLY A 78 7.45 -21.78 7.73
N ALA A 79 6.48 -22.40 8.44
CA ALA A 79 5.92 -23.67 8.05
C ALA A 79 5.08 -23.57 6.76
N GLU A 80 5.15 -24.60 5.92
CA GLU A 80 4.25 -24.73 4.78
C GLU A 80 2.79 -24.67 5.26
N LYS A 81 2.01 -23.82 4.61
CA LYS A 81 0.58 -23.70 4.85
C LYS A 81 -0.16 -24.27 3.66
N ASN A 82 -0.88 -25.33 3.88
CA ASN A 82 -1.78 -25.94 2.90
C ASN A 82 -3.21 -25.62 3.31
N ALA A 83 -4.04 -25.27 2.35
CA ALA A 83 -5.47 -25.08 2.53
C ALA A 83 -6.22 -25.71 1.37
N ASP A 84 -7.19 -26.52 1.69
CA ASP A 84 -8.15 -27.01 0.71
C ASP A 84 -9.25 -25.96 0.55
N VAL A 85 -9.49 -25.52 -0.67
CA VAL A 85 -10.46 -24.48 -0.98
C VAL A 85 -11.51 -25.05 -1.92
N GLU A 86 -12.74 -25.08 -1.48
CA GLU A 86 -13.89 -25.35 -2.33
C GLU A 86 -14.44 -24.02 -2.87
N ILE A 87 -14.42 -23.85 -4.18
CA ILE A 87 -14.99 -22.69 -4.83
C ILE A 87 -16.36 -23.06 -5.38
N ALA A 88 -17.41 -22.65 -4.66
CA ALA A 88 -18.76 -22.69 -5.20
C ALA A 88 -18.95 -21.49 -6.14
N VAL A 89 -18.97 -21.76 -7.43
CA VAL A 89 -19.29 -20.75 -8.45
C VAL A 89 -20.78 -20.89 -8.75
N ASP A 90 -21.57 -19.98 -8.23
CA ASP A 90 -22.95 -19.86 -8.68
C ASP A 90 -22.94 -19.49 -10.17
N ASN A 91 -23.83 -20.13 -10.93
CA ASN A 91 -24.00 -19.76 -12.33
C ASN A 91 -24.27 -18.26 -12.41
N PHE A 92 -23.60 -17.62 -13.38
CA PHE A 92 -23.81 -16.21 -13.67
C PHE A 92 -25.31 -15.92 -13.84
N SER A 93 -25.94 -15.42 -12.80
CA SER A 93 -27.33 -15.03 -12.80
C SER A 93 -27.46 -13.53 -13.06
N SER A 94 -28.56 -13.12 -13.68
CA SER A 94 -28.92 -11.70 -13.83
C SER A 94 -28.98 -10.99 -12.48
N ASP A 95 -29.20 -11.72 -11.43
CA ASP A 95 -29.38 -11.23 -10.04
C ASP A 95 -28.17 -10.43 -9.52
N MET A 96 -26.97 -10.64 -10.07
CA MET A 96 -25.81 -9.86 -9.68
C MET A 96 -25.91 -8.36 -10.05
N PHE A 97 -26.82 -8.02 -10.97
CA PHE A 97 -27.12 -6.65 -11.36
C PHE A 97 -28.41 -6.13 -10.75
N GLU A 98 -29.18 -7.01 -10.09
CA GLU A 98 -30.38 -6.60 -9.40
C GLU A 98 -30.00 -5.95 -8.07
N PHE A 99 -30.56 -4.80 -7.82
CA PHE A 99 -30.30 -4.02 -6.63
C PHE A 99 -31.61 -3.83 -5.85
N GLU A 100 -31.79 -4.58 -4.78
CA GLU A 100 -32.91 -4.35 -3.87
C GLU A 100 -32.62 -3.14 -2.97
N THR A 101 -33.39 -2.08 -3.16
CA THR A 101 -33.42 -0.95 -2.24
C THR A 101 -34.44 -1.19 -1.13
N LYS A 102 -33.99 -1.15 0.13
CA LYS A 102 -34.89 -1.24 1.28
C LYS A 102 -35.72 0.02 1.43
N GLY A 103 -37.01 -0.09 1.64
CA GLY A 103 -37.92 1.02 1.87
C GLY A 103 -39.27 0.85 1.21
N ASN A 104 -40.32 1.47 1.79
CA ASN A 104 -41.69 1.37 1.34
C ASN A 104 -42.03 2.42 0.27
N ASP A 105 -41.33 3.55 0.29
CA ASP A 105 -41.50 4.62 -0.67
C ASP A 105 -40.13 5.08 -1.25
N TYR A 106 -40.17 5.97 -2.23
CA TYR A 106 -38.97 6.48 -2.88
C TYR A 106 -38.06 7.25 -1.94
N LYS A 107 -38.62 7.95 -0.94
CA LYS A 107 -37.85 8.72 0.03
C LYS A 107 -37.04 7.79 0.93
N GLU A 108 -37.69 6.77 1.49
CA GLU A 108 -37.03 5.75 2.31
C GLU A 108 -35.96 5.00 1.50
N LYS A 109 -36.27 4.63 0.27
CA LYS A 109 -35.31 3.95 -0.63
C LYS A 109 -34.08 4.80 -0.87
N ILE A 110 -34.23 6.08 -1.16
CA ILE A 110 -33.10 7.00 -1.36
C ILE A 110 -32.30 7.18 -0.07
N LEU A 111 -32.97 7.39 1.07
CA LEU A 111 -32.27 7.56 2.34
C LEU A 111 -31.47 6.32 2.73
N ASN A 112 -32.04 5.13 2.56
CA ASN A 112 -31.35 3.87 2.83
C ASN A 112 -30.16 3.66 1.87
N LEU A 113 -30.32 3.96 0.59
CA LEU A 113 -29.25 3.89 -0.37
C LEU A 113 -28.10 4.86 -0.03
N MET A 114 -28.41 6.11 0.29
CA MET A 114 -27.41 7.11 0.65
C MET A 114 -26.73 6.85 2.01
N SER A 115 -27.32 5.99 2.83
CA SER A 115 -26.76 5.56 4.11
C SER A 115 -25.90 4.30 3.98
N ASP A 116 -25.89 3.62 2.83
CA ASP A 116 -25.04 2.46 2.59
C ASP A 116 -23.57 2.90 2.57
N LEU A 117 -22.71 2.20 3.31
CA LEU A 117 -21.30 2.53 3.44
C LEU A 117 -20.53 2.50 2.11
N ASN A 118 -21.03 1.77 1.10
CA ASN A 118 -20.45 1.76 -0.25
C ASN A 118 -20.93 2.93 -1.12
N VAL A 119 -21.95 3.67 -0.69
CA VAL A 119 -22.58 4.76 -1.46
C VAL A 119 -22.42 6.11 -0.79
N CYS A 120 -22.41 6.16 0.55
CA CYS A 120 -22.27 7.41 1.29
C CYS A 120 -20.95 8.13 0.98
N SER A 121 -20.93 9.44 1.22
CA SER A 121 -19.73 10.24 1.00
C SER A 121 -18.58 9.81 1.91
N GLN A 122 -17.41 9.58 1.31
CA GLN A 122 -16.16 9.26 2.01
C GLN A 122 -15.33 10.52 2.32
N LYS A 123 -15.87 11.73 2.09
CA LYS A 123 -15.12 12.99 2.18
C LYS A 123 -14.48 13.17 3.56
N GLY A 124 -15.20 12.89 4.64
CA GLY A 124 -14.67 13.05 5.99
C GLY A 124 -13.47 12.14 6.32
N LEU A 125 -13.37 10.97 5.68
CA LEU A 125 -12.21 10.10 5.79
C LEU A 125 -11.05 10.62 4.95
N VAL A 126 -11.33 11.00 3.71
CA VAL A 126 -10.29 11.47 2.75
C VAL A 126 -9.62 12.76 3.25
N GLU A 127 -10.38 13.69 3.86
CA GLU A 127 -9.83 14.94 4.39
C GLU A 127 -8.87 14.75 5.59
N ARG A 128 -8.79 13.55 6.16
CA ARG A 128 -7.87 13.21 7.26
C ARG A 128 -6.52 12.69 6.78
N PHE A 129 -6.36 12.44 5.48
CA PHE A 129 -5.16 11.85 4.91
C PHE A 129 -4.43 12.82 4.00
N ASP A 130 -3.14 12.61 3.85
CA ASP A 130 -2.22 13.43 3.07
C ASP A 130 -2.43 13.21 1.56
N SER A 131 -3.42 13.86 0.98
CA SER A 131 -3.75 13.70 -0.44
C SER A 131 -2.96 14.60 -1.38
N THR A 132 -2.22 15.58 -0.84
CA THR A 132 -1.53 16.63 -1.61
C THR A 132 -0.04 16.72 -1.32
N ILE A 133 0.51 15.73 -0.61
CA ILE A 133 1.93 15.69 -0.27
C ILE A 133 2.77 15.71 -1.55
N GLY A 134 3.84 16.51 -1.53
CA GLY A 134 4.75 16.70 -2.67
C GLY A 134 4.29 17.74 -3.69
N GLY A 135 3.07 18.28 -3.60
CA GLY A 135 2.58 19.37 -4.45
C GLY A 135 2.41 19.04 -5.94
N ASN A 136 2.56 17.76 -6.33
CA ASN A 136 2.49 17.31 -7.72
C ASN A 136 1.12 16.75 -8.12
N SER A 137 0.14 16.76 -7.22
CA SER A 137 -1.23 16.28 -7.51
C SER A 137 -1.91 17.17 -8.52
N VAL A 138 -2.34 16.59 -9.66
CA VAL A 138 -3.14 17.27 -10.67
C VAL A 138 -4.62 17.19 -10.32
N PHE A 139 -5.07 16.02 -9.89
CA PHE A 139 -6.43 15.82 -9.41
C PHE A 139 -6.44 15.68 -7.89
N MET A 140 -7.21 16.54 -7.25
CA MET A 140 -7.53 16.43 -5.83
C MET A 140 -8.57 15.33 -5.62
N PRO A 141 -8.63 14.67 -4.45
CA PRO A 141 -9.63 13.64 -4.17
C PRO A 141 -11.07 14.09 -4.38
N TYR A 142 -11.32 15.37 -4.18
CA TYR A 142 -12.59 16.03 -4.52
C TYR A 142 -12.33 17.24 -5.39
N GLY A 143 -12.90 17.22 -6.57
CA GLY A 143 -12.76 18.26 -7.59
C GLY A 143 -14.02 19.08 -7.78
N GLY A 144 -13.99 19.88 -8.86
CA GLY A 144 -15.06 20.80 -9.23
C GLY A 144 -15.02 22.11 -8.44
N LYS A 145 -15.86 23.05 -8.82
CA LYS A 145 -15.92 24.40 -8.23
C LYS A 145 -16.11 24.40 -6.72
N TYR A 146 -16.84 23.44 -6.20
CA TYR A 146 -17.17 23.34 -4.77
C TYR A 146 -16.37 22.24 -4.05
N GLN A 147 -15.44 21.57 -4.74
CA GLN A 147 -14.67 20.45 -4.19
C GLN A 147 -15.57 19.37 -3.56
N LEU A 148 -16.64 19.02 -4.24
CA LEU A 148 -17.62 18.02 -3.79
C LEU A 148 -17.69 16.81 -4.72
N THR A 149 -17.05 16.84 -5.89
CA THR A 149 -17.07 15.76 -6.86
C THR A 149 -15.93 14.79 -6.56
N PRO A 150 -16.21 13.57 -6.12
CA PRO A 150 -15.17 12.58 -5.86
C PRO A 150 -14.44 12.21 -7.15
N GLN A 151 -13.12 12.19 -7.09
CA GLN A 151 -12.26 11.70 -8.17
C GLN A 151 -12.01 10.20 -7.97
N GLN A 152 -12.13 9.44 -9.04
CA GLN A 152 -11.96 7.98 -9.01
C GLN A 152 -10.63 7.52 -9.62
N ASN A 153 -9.69 8.43 -9.76
CA ASN A 153 -8.36 8.22 -10.29
C ASN A 153 -7.38 9.18 -9.62
N MET A 154 -6.11 8.86 -9.74
CA MET A 154 -5.02 9.74 -9.31
C MET A 154 -4.24 10.18 -10.55
N VAL A 155 -3.98 11.48 -10.66
CA VAL A 155 -3.07 12.05 -11.64
C VAL A 155 -2.05 12.91 -10.90
N ALA A 156 -0.78 12.60 -11.07
CA ALA A 156 0.30 13.36 -10.45
C ALA A 156 1.44 13.59 -11.45
N LYS A 157 1.97 14.81 -11.48
CA LYS A 157 3.17 15.14 -12.26
C LYS A 157 4.38 14.38 -11.70
N ILE A 158 5.28 13.98 -12.59
CA ILE A 158 6.56 13.39 -12.18
C ILE A 158 7.41 14.49 -11.50
N PRO A 159 7.91 14.24 -10.28
CA PRO A 159 8.79 15.19 -9.61
C PRO A 159 10.13 15.29 -10.36
N VAL A 160 10.55 16.51 -10.67
CA VAL A 160 11.83 16.80 -11.28
C VAL A 160 12.54 17.90 -10.49
N LEU A 161 13.84 17.73 -10.26
CA LEU A 161 14.64 18.70 -9.48
C LEU A 161 15.00 19.92 -10.35
N GLY A 162 14.66 21.10 -9.86
CA GLY A 162 15.04 22.38 -10.49
C GLY A 162 14.40 22.67 -11.85
N ASN A 163 13.39 21.90 -12.25
CA ASN A 163 12.70 22.06 -13.53
C ASN A 163 11.21 21.76 -13.36
N GLU A 164 10.44 21.94 -14.42
CA GLU A 164 9.03 21.58 -14.53
C GLU A 164 8.81 20.55 -15.63
N THR A 165 7.80 19.73 -15.49
CA THR A 165 7.34 18.80 -16.52
C THR A 165 5.83 18.76 -16.59
N ASN A 166 5.30 18.48 -17.79
CA ASN A 166 3.89 18.16 -18.00
C ASN A 166 3.63 16.65 -18.06
N THR A 167 4.70 15.84 -17.96
CA THR A 167 4.53 14.38 -17.86
C THR A 167 3.94 14.03 -16.51
N ALA A 168 2.90 13.21 -16.52
CA ALA A 168 2.18 12.79 -15.32
C ALA A 168 2.01 11.26 -15.31
N THR A 169 1.85 10.72 -14.12
CA THR A 169 1.37 9.35 -13.92
C THR A 169 -0.13 9.37 -13.70
N VAL A 170 -0.81 8.38 -14.24
CA VAL A 170 -2.24 8.15 -14.02
C VAL A 170 -2.42 6.80 -13.37
N MET A 171 -3.14 6.74 -12.25
CA MET A 171 -3.50 5.49 -11.59
C MET A 171 -4.99 5.44 -11.35
N SER A 172 -5.57 4.27 -11.57
CA SER A 172 -6.96 3.97 -11.31
C SER A 172 -7.12 2.54 -10.82
N TYR A 173 -8.25 2.24 -10.24
CA TYR A 173 -8.61 0.88 -9.88
C TYR A 173 -10.08 0.63 -10.20
N GLY A 174 -10.42 -0.63 -10.35
CA GLY A 174 -11.81 -1.09 -10.46
C GLY A 174 -12.04 -2.25 -9.52
N TYR A 175 -13.15 -2.24 -8.81
CA TYR A 175 -13.55 -3.34 -7.95
C TYR A 175 -15.03 -3.24 -7.58
N ASN A 176 -15.75 -4.34 -7.76
CA ASN A 176 -17.10 -4.46 -7.25
C ASN A 176 -17.22 -5.75 -6.42
N PRO A 177 -17.33 -5.64 -5.08
CA PRO A 177 -17.34 -6.81 -4.21
C PRO A 177 -18.57 -7.71 -4.43
N LYS A 178 -19.70 -7.17 -4.83
CA LYS A 178 -20.94 -7.95 -5.08
C LYS A 178 -20.76 -8.82 -6.32
N ILE A 179 -20.28 -8.26 -7.42
CA ILE A 179 -20.00 -9.00 -8.65
C ILE A 179 -18.91 -10.05 -8.40
N SER A 180 -17.82 -9.65 -7.75
CA SER A 180 -16.69 -10.55 -7.47
C SER A 180 -17.09 -11.72 -6.55
N LYS A 181 -18.00 -11.50 -5.62
CA LYS A 181 -18.53 -12.55 -4.74
C LYS A 181 -19.44 -13.51 -5.51
N ALA A 182 -20.31 -13.00 -6.39
CA ALA A 182 -21.21 -13.80 -7.19
C ALA A 182 -20.47 -14.59 -8.28
N ASN A 183 -19.53 -13.96 -8.96
CA ASN A 183 -18.71 -14.58 -10.01
C ASN A 183 -17.31 -13.94 -10.06
N PRO A 184 -16.26 -14.59 -9.55
CA PRO A 184 -14.90 -14.05 -9.52
C PRO A 184 -14.36 -13.70 -10.91
N PHE A 185 -14.65 -14.49 -11.93
CA PHE A 185 -14.22 -14.22 -13.31
C PHE A 185 -14.82 -12.91 -13.83
N MET A 186 -16.14 -12.76 -13.71
CA MET A 186 -16.81 -11.55 -14.13
C MET A 186 -16.42 -10.35 -13.25
N GLY A 187 -16.21 -10.57 -11.97
CA GLY A 187 -15.65 -9.58 -11.06
C GLY A 187 -14.33 -9.01 -11.57
N ALA A 188 -13.42 -9.87 -12.02
CA ALA A 188 -12.15 -9.46 -12.62
C ALA A 188 -12.35 -8.71 -13.95
N VAL A 189 -13.22 -9.19 -14.83
CA VAL A 189 -13.53 -8.51 -16.11
C VAL A 189 -14.05 -7.09 -15.85
N TYR A 190 -15.04 -6.95 -14.98
CA TYR A 190 -15.60 -5.62 -14.65
C TYR A 190 -14.60 -4.73 -13.94
N ALA A 191 -13.73 -5.28 -13.08
CA ALA A 191 -12.67 -4.52 -12.43
C ALA A 191 -11.70 -3.89 -13.44
N VAL A 192 -11.29 -4.66 -14.45
CA VAL A 192 -10.41 -4.16 -15.51
C VAL A 192 -11.12 -3.09 -16.35
N VAL A 193 -12.35 -3.34 -16.78
CA VAL A 193 -13.13 -2.38 -17.58
C VAL A 193 -13.35 -1.07 -16.81
N ASP A 194 -13.71 -1.15 -15.53
CA ASP A 194 -13.92 0.03 -14.68
C ASP A 194 -12.60 0.82 -14.49
N SER A 195 -11.50 0.12 -14.21
CA SER A 195 -10.17 0.75 -14.07
C SER A 195 -9.74 1.46 -15.37
N VAL A 196 -9.84 0.79 -16.51
CA VAL A 196 -9.47 1.38 -17.81
C VAL A 196 -10.37 2.59 -18.14
N THR A 197 -11.67 2.48 -17.90
CA THR A 197 -12.60 3.59 -18.11
C THR A 197 -12.21 4.82 -17.29
N LYS A 198 -11.89 4.63 -16.02
CA LYS A 198 -11.43 5.71 -15.13
C LYS A 198 -10.12 6.33 -15.62
N ALA A 199 -9.16 5.53 -16.07
CA ALA A 199 -7.90 6.03 -16.62
C ALA A 199 -8.13 6.87 -17.90
N VAL A 200 -8.95 6.37 -18.81
CA VAL A 200 -9.30 7.10 -20.05
C VAL A 200 -10.03 8.41 -19.72
N CYS A 201 -10.96 8.42 -18.77
CA CYS A 201 -11.61 9.64 -18.31
C CYS A 201 -10.64 10.64 -17.67
N ALA A 202 -9.51 10.18 -17.15
CA ALA A 202 -8.44 11.04 -16.63
C ALA A 202 -7.51 11.61 -17.71
N GLY A 203 -7.64 11.16 -18.95
CA GLY A 203 -6.86 11.61 -20.10
C GLY A 203 -5.69 10.70 -20.49
N ALA A 204 -5.68 9.45 -20.00
CA ALA A 204 -4.68 8.45 -20.38
C ALA A 204 -4.95 7.86 -21.77
#